data_ce654d0dd04ab1baba8cde8ccc4afb61
#
_entry.id   ce654d0dd04ab1baba8cde8ccc4afb61
#
_cell.length_a   1.000
_cell.length_b   1.000
_cell.length_c   1.000
_cell.angle_alpha   90.00
_cell.angle_beta   90.00
_cell.angle_gamma   90.00
#
_symmetry.space_group_name_H-M   'P 1'
#
loop_
_entity.id
_entity.type
_entity.pdbx_description
1 polymer ?
#
loop_
_entity_poly.entity_id
_entity_poly.type
_entity_poly.pdbx_seq_one_letter_code
_entity_poly.pdbx_strand_id
1 'polypeptide(L)'
;MRFHPAPPLSRALLGLMLLAGAAQAASSHPPMQKADPAAIAAGKEAPAPQPISDEVIGQEYDAYRASVKGQKMYTVSYILLADEKAARQWIGKLKMGAPFGRTAREHSKHAPSAAHDGVLGPFATCRWSKDTIALLDSLKPGQIHGKPVKASAGWSIYRLDAVKPLEPISYAQYKERLLSGTFRPECPWVPPVQVDVPQQ
;
A
#
# COMPACT_ATOMS: atom_id res chain seq x y z
N MET A 1 -45.28 -16.61 -40.14
CA MET A 1 -46.52 -17.27 -39.67
C MET A 1 -46.14 -18.28 -38.63
N ARG A 2 -46.60 -18.10 -37.49
CA ARG A 2 -47.11 -18.87 -36.35
C ARG A 2 -46.65 -18.29 -35.02
N PHE A 3 -47.56 -17.49 -34.47
CA PHE A 3 -47.59 -17.08 -33.08
C PHE A 3 -47.94 -18.31 -32.20
N HIS A 4 -47.30 -18.42 -31.04
CA HIS A 4 -47.81 -19.24 -29.95
C HIS A 4 -47.90 -18.40 -28.68
N PRO A 5 -49.06 -18.49 -27.98
CA PRO A 5 -49.36 -17.61 -26.85
C PRO A 5 -48.87 -18.17 -25.51
N ALA A 6 -48.73 -17.29 -24.55
CA ALA A 6 -48.42 -17.57 -23.15
C ALA A 6 -49.67 -18.17 -22.41
N PRO A 7 -49.48 -19.02 -21.39
CA PRO A 7 -50.55 -19.44 -20.48
C PRO A 7 -50.63 -18.53 -19.23
N PRO A 8 -51.81 -18.58 -18.54
CA PRO A 8 -52.23 -17.53 -17.61
C PRO A 8 -51.84 -17.79 -16.15
N LEU A 9 -51.90 -16.71 -15.41
CA LEU A 9 -51.81 -16.58 -13.96
C LEU A 9 -52.81 -17.49 -13.20
N SER A 10 -52.31 -18.20 -12.19
CA SER A 10 -53.15 -18.75 -11.13
C SER A 10 -52.80 -18.14 -9.78
N ARG A 11 -53.75 -17.38 -9.27
CA ARG A 11 -53.80 -16.88 -7.89
C ARG A 11 -54.11 -18.05 -6.96
N ALA A 12 -53.35 -18.22 -5.90
CA ALA A 12 -53.83 -18.85 -4.67
C ALA A 12 -53.33 -18.05 -3.48
N LEU A 13 -54.28 -17.52 -2.76
CA LEU A 13 -54.19 -16.82 -1.48
C LEU A 13 -53.99 -17.82 -0.33
N LEU A 14 -53.45 -17.32 0.73
CA LEU A 14 -53.58 -17.65 2.16
C LEU A 14 -52.33 -18.22 2.83
N GLY A 15 -51.93 -17.50 3.86
CA GLY A 15 -51.04 -18.00 4.90
C GLY A 15 -50.26 -16.89 5.62
N LEU A 16 -50.97 -16.12 6.40
CA LEU A 16 -50.47 -15.19 7.41
C LEU A 16 -49.67 -15.95 8.48
N MET A 17 -48.40 -15.68 8.70
CA MET A 17 -47.78 -15.72 10.03
C MET A 17 -46.60 -14.78 10.12
N LEU A 18 -46.79 -13.74 10.92
CA LEU A 18 -45.76 -12.87 11.47
C LEU A 18 -44.79 -13.68 12.33
N LEU A 19 -43.50 -13.57 12.04
CA LEU A 19 -42.47 -13.70 13.05
C LEU A 19 -41.36 -12.68 12.70
N ALA A 20 -41.44 -11.55 13.39
CA ALA A 20 -40.39 -10.55 13.44
C ALA A 20 -39.18 -11.15 14.14
N GLY A 21 -38.14 -11.44 13.36
CA GLY A 21 -36.80 -11.75 13.85
C GLY A 21 -35.87 -10.65 13.41
N ALA A 22 -35.86 -9.53 14.13
CA ALA A 22 -34.82 -8.52 13.97
C ALA A 22 -33.50 -9.09 14.51
N ALA A 23 -32.66 -9.61 13.62
CA ALA A 23 -31.26 -9.87 13.93
C ALA A 23 -30.54 -8.52 14.02
N GLN A 24 -30.56 -7.92 15.20
CA GLN A 24 -29.65 -6.84 15.57
C GLN A 24 -28.24 -7.44 15.63
N ALA A 25 -27.42 -7.12 14.63
CA ALA A 25 -25.97 -7.28 14.74
C ALA A 25 -25.50 -6.33 15.85
N ALA A 26 -25.40 -6.86 17.06
CA ALA A 26 -24.81 -6.18 18.18
C ALA A 26 -23.33 -5.93 17.86
N SER A 27 -22.99 -4.68 17.55
CA SER A 27 -21.63 -4.20 17.61
C SER A 27 -21.14 -4.34 19.03
N SER A 28 -20.41 -5.41 19.32
CA SER A 28 -19.73 -5.62 20.59
C SER A 28 -18.46 -4.77 20.67
N HIS A 29 -18.64 -3.44 20.73
CA HIS A 29 -17.64 -2.59 21.34
C HIS A 29 -17.87 -2.71 22.84
N PRO A 30 -16.89 -3.15 23.63
CA PRO A 30 -17.02 -3.08 25.08
C PRO A 30 -17.25 -1.60 25.46
N PRO A 31 -18.18 -1.31 26.38
CA PRO A 31 -18.39 0.05 26.82
C PRO A 31 -17.09 0.59 27.41
N MET A 32 -16.65 1.76 26.93
CA MET A 32 -15.58 2.51 27.58
C MET A 32 -15.96 2.66 29.06
N GLN A 33 -15.34 1.87 29.91
CA GLN A 33 -15.44 2.06 31.36
C GLN A 33 -14.89 3.45 31.65
N LYS A 34 -15.79 4.35 32.10
CA LYS A 34 -15.36 5.61 32.68
C LYS A 34 -14.39 5.28 33.80
N ALA A 35 -13.16 5.78 33.66
CA ALA A 35 -12.15 5.62 34.70
C ALA A 35 -12.73 6.15 36.02
N ASP A 36 -12.73 5.31 37.04
CA ASP A 36 -13.22 5.63 38.36
C ASP A 36 -12.28 6.69 38.95
N PRO A 37 -12.74 7.92 39.26
CA PRO A 37 -11.87 8.95 39.80
C PRO A 37 -11.22 8.57 41.15
N ALA A 38 -11.75 7.54 41.84
CA ALA A 38 -11.16 7.00 43.04
C ALA A 38 -9.90 6.15 42.78
N ALA A 39 -9.73 5.59 41.58
CA ALA A 39 -8.53 4.82 41.23
C ALA A 39 -7.28 5.69 40.96
N ILE A 40 -7.48 6.99 40.69
CA ILE A 40 -6.39 7.95 40.46
C ILE A 40 -5.76 8.41 41.78
N ALA A 41 -6.48 8.26 42.92
CA ALA A 41 -5.99 8.68 44.24
C ALA A 41 -5.09 7.63 44.92
N ALA A 42 -5.03 6.39 44.40
CA ALA A 42 -4.26 5.32 44.98
C ALA A 42 -2.88 5.16 44.34
N GLY A 43 -2.12 6.22 44.17
CA GLY A 43 -0.68 6.28 43.88
C GLY A 43 0.03 5.02 43.37
N LYS A 44 -0.66 4.19 42.56
CA LYS A 44 -0.03 3.06 41.89
C LYS A 44 0.62 3.65 40.61
N GLU A 45 1.85 4.06 40.81
CA GLU A 45 2.78 4.39 39.75
C GLU A 45 2.70 3.28 38.66
N ALA A 46 2.32 3.65 37.43
CA ALA A 46 2.32 2.68 36.34
C ALA A 46 3.71 2.02 36.31
N PRO A 47 3.82 0.69 36.21
CA PRO A 47 5.11 0.04 36.16
C PRO A 47 5.94 0.68 35.05
N ALA A 48 7.16 1.08 35.37
CA ALA A 48 8.10 1.65 34.38
C ALA A 48 8.16 0.75 33.15
N PRO A 49 8.19 1.31 31.93
CA PRO A 49 8.27 0.51 30.71
C PRO A 49 9.44 -0.47 30.84
N GLN A 50 9.15 -1.76 30.79
CA GLN A 50 10.19 -2.78 30.85
C GLN A 50 11.06 -2.63 29.60
N PRO A 51 12.38 -2.64 29.73
CA PRO A 51 13.26 -2.60 28.55
C PRO A 51 12.96 -3.84 27.68
N ILE A 52 12.83 -3.62 26.37
CA ILE A 52 12.62 -4.70 25.41
C ILE A 52 13.84 -5.64 25.50
N SER A 53 13.62 -6.93 25.77
CA SER A 53 14.73 -7.88 25.88
C SER A 53 15.38 -8.14 24.50
N ASP A 54 16.66 -8.48 24.52
CA ASP A 54 17.40 -8.83 23.30
C ASP A 54 16.80 -10.03 22.58
N GLU A 55 16.18 -10.94 23.31
CA GLU A 55 15.47 -12.09 22.72
C GLU A 55 14.26 -11.64 21.88
N VAL A 56 13.45 -10.73 22.40
CA VAL A 56 12.30 -10.16 21.69
C VAL A 56 12.79 -9.41 20.45
N ILE A 57 13.83 -8.58 20.57
CA ILE A 57 14.42 -7.86 19.44
C ILE A 57 14.92 -8.84 18.36
N GLY A 58 15.51 -9.97 18.78
CA GLY A 58 15.98 -11.02 17.88
C GLY A 58 14.84 -11.65 17.06
N GLN A 59 13.75 -12.03 17.75
CA GLN A 59 12.57 -12.61 17.09
C GLN A 59 11.94 -11.62 16.10
N GLU A 60 11.83 -10.36 16.47
CA GLU A 60 11.31 -9.31 15.59
C GLU A 60 12.23 -9.06 14.38
N TYR A 61 13.54 -9.11 14.58
CA TYR A 61 14.50 -8.99 13.48
C TYR A 61 14.39 -10.15 12.49
N ASP A 62 14.19 -11.38 12.96
CA ASP A 62 14.00 -12.53 12.09
C ASP A 62 12.69 -12.40 11.29
N ALA A 63 11.61 -11.93 11.92
CA ALA A 63 10.36 -11.62 11.22
C ALA A 63 10.55 -10.50 10.18
N TYR A 64 11.29 -9.44 10.51
CA TYR A 64 11.66 -8.39 9.57
C TYR A 64 12.44 -8.94 8.37
N ARG A 65 13.48 -9.76 8.62
CA ARG A 65 14.25 -10.41 7.55
C ARG A 65 13.37 -11.28 6.65
N ALA A 66 12.45 -12.02 7.24
CA ALA A 66 11.50 -12.84 6.48
C ALA A 66 10.58 -11.97 5.60
N SER A 67 10.14 -10.82 6.09
CA SER A 67 9.25 -9.92 5.36
C SER A 67 9.90 -9.25 4.14
N VAL A 68 11.22 -9.03 4.16
CA VAL A 68 11.96 -8.45 3.03
C VAL A 68 12.51 -9.48 2.06
N LYS A 69 12.50 -10.75 2.44
CA LYS A 69 13.01 -11.84 1.60
C LYS A 69 12.27 -11.89 0.26
N GLY A 70 13.03 -11.88 -0.84
CA GLY A 70 12.47 -11.91 -2.20
C GLY A 70 11.85 -10.60 -2.68
N GLN A 71 11.84 -9.57 -1.84
CA GLN A 71 11.44 -8.22 -2.25
C GLN A 71 12.51 -7.58 -3.14
N LYS A 72 12.07 -6.67 -4.00
CA LYS A 72 12.94 -5.89 -4.88
C LYS A 72 12.75 -4.40 -4.59
N MET A 73 13.77 -3.63 -4.89
CA MET A 73 13.75 -2.17 -4.89
C MET A 73 13.77 -1.68 -6.33
N TYR A 74 12.74 -0.95 -6.73
CA TYR A 74 12.63 -0.36 -8.07
C TYR A 74 12.89 1.14 -8.02
N THR A 75 13.81 1.60 -8.86
CA THR A 75 13.94 3.03 -9.18
C THR A 75 13.21 3.26 -10.49
N VAL A 76 12.24 4.16 -10.47
CA VAL A 76 11.30 4.36 -11.58
C VAL A 76 11.21 5.84 -11.91
N SER A 77 11.25 6.17 -13.20
CA SER A 77 10.85 7.50 -13.69
C SER A 77 9.43 7.48 -14.23
N TYR A 78 8.73 8.57 -14.03
CA TYR A 78 7.29 8.67 -14.20
C TYR A 78 6.88 10.02 -14.81
N ILE A 79 5.97 9.99 -15.79
CA ILE A 79 5.33 11.16 -16.36
C ILE A 79 3.82 10.96 -16.32
N LEU A 80 3.08 11.91 -15.76
CA LEU A 80 1.63 11.90 -15.73
C LEU A 80 1.08 12.93 -16.71
N LEU A 81 0.23 12.50 -17.65
CA LEU A 81 -0.41 13.33 -18.66
C LEU A 81 -1.93 13.31 -18.51
N ALA A 82 -2.61 14.33 -19.06
CA ALA A 82 -4.05 14.45 -18.94
C ALA A 82 -4.81 13.35 -19.66
N ASP A 83 -4.38 13.02 -20.87
CA ASP A 83 -5.11 12.15 -21.78
C ASP A 83 -4.20 11.08 -22.40
N GLU A 84 -4.84 10.01 -22.86
CA GLU A 84 -4.16 8.85 -23.42
C GLU A 84 -3.44 9.16 -24.74
N LYS A 85 -4.03 10.00 -25.59
CA LYS A 85 -3.47 10.33 -26.89
C LYS A 85 -2.12 11.04 -26.72
N ALA A 86 -2.07 12.03 -25.83
CA ALA A 86 -0.83 12.72 -25.48
C ALA A 86 0.21 11.74 -24.91
N ALA A 87 -0.20 10.82 -24.02
CA ALA A 87 0.70 9.84 -23.45
C ALA A 87 1.28 8.88 -24.52
N ARG A 88 0.48 8.42 -25.47
CA ARG A 88 0.93 7.62 -26.61
C ARG A 88 1.92 8.37 -27.50
N GLN A 89 1.63 9.63 -27.81
CA GLN A 89 2.53 10.46 -28.60
C GLN A 89 3.89 10.65 -27.92
N TRP A 90 3.88 10.93 -26.62
CA TRP A 90 5.11 11.10 -25.86
C TRP A 90 5.90 9.81 -25.72
N ILE A 91 5.26 8.65 -25.54
CA ILE A 91 5.95 7.36 -25.58
C ILE A 91 6.72 7.20 -26.91
N GLY A 92 6.10 7.55 -28.04
CA GLY A 92 6.76 7.51 -29.34
C GLY A 92 8.01 8.41 -29.39
N LYS A 93 7.89 9.68 -28.97
CA LYS A 93 9.01 10.64 -28.95
C LYS A 93 10.12 10.18 -28.00
N LEU A 94 9.78 9.68 -26.80
CA LEU A 94 10.73 9.20 -25.83
C LEU A 94 11.51 7.96 -26.32
N LYS A 95 10.83 7.05 -27.03
CA LYS A 95 11.49 5.93 -27.70
C LYS A 95 12.41 6.32 -28.84
N MET A 96 12.16 7.49 -29.48
CA MET A 96 13.04 8.07 -30.48
C MET A 96 14.17 8.93 -29.89
N GLY A 97 14.33 8.93 -28.56
CA GLY A 97 15.46 9.59 -27.91
C GLY A 97 15.15 10.94 -27.27
N ALA A 98 13.89 11.38 -27.21
CA ALA A 98 13.55 12.59 -26.45
C ALA A 98 13.97 12.42 -24.98
N PRO A 99 14.57 13.44 -24.34
CA PRO A 99 15.08 13.32 -22.98
C PRO A 99 13.94 13.21 -21.96
N PHE A 100 13.87 12.08 -21.26
CA PHE A 100 12.78 11.76 -20.33
C PHE A 100 12.62 12.82 -19.23
N GLY A 101 13.72 13.22 -18.61
CA GLY A 101 13.69 14.20 -17.51
C GLY A 101 13.17 15.56 -17.93
N ARG A 102 13.59 16.04 -19.10
CA ARG A 102 13.08 17.29 -19.67
C ARG A 102 11.60 17.19 -19.95
N THR A 103 11.17 16.10 -20.59
CA THR A 103 9.75 15.84 -20.86
C THR A 103 8.93 15.81 -19.57
N ALA A 104 9.46 15.20 -18.50
CA ALA A 104 8.81 15.17 -17.20
C ALA A 104 8.64 16.58 -16.63
N ARG A 105 9.69 17.39 -16.62
CA ARG A 105 9.63 18.78 -16.12
C ARG A 105 8.63 19.65 -16.87
N GLU A 106 8.57 19.51 -18.20
CA GLU A 106 7.78 20.39 -19.04
C GLU A 106 6.31 19.96 -19.17
N HIS A 107 6.01 18.67 -19.04
CA HIS A 107 4.71 18.13 -19.40
C HIS A 107 4.02 17.29 -18.34
N SER A 108 4.73 16.82 -17.31
CA SER A 108 4.13 15.99 -16.27
C SER A 108 3.23 16.81 -15.36
N LYS A 109 2.01 16.31 -15.12
CA LYS A 109 1.10 16.87 -14.11
C LYS A 109 1.47 16.45 -12.68
N HIS A 110 2.38 15.52 -12.50
CA HIS A 110 2.85 15.09 -11.18
C HIS A 110 4.04 15.95 -10.76
N ALA A 111 3.76 17.10 -10.16
CA ALA A 111 4.75 18.08 -9.77
C ALA A 111 5.92 17.53 -8.94
N PRO A 112 5.72 16.63 -7.94
CA PRO A 112 6.83 16.10 -7.15
C PRO A 112 7.87 15.34 -7.99
N SER A 113 7.46 14.48 -8.93
CA SER A 113 8.43 13.80 -9.80
C SER A 113 8.97 14.71 -10.89
N ALA A 114 8.15 15.62 -11.42
CA ALA A 114 8.58 16.57 -12.44
C ALA A 114 9.77 17.42 -11.96
N ALA A 115 9.78 17.87 -10.70
CA ALA A 115 10.86 18.60 -10.09
C ALA A 115 12.20 17.81 -10.01
N HIS A 116 12.12 16.49 -10.11
CA HIS A 116 13.24 15.55 -10.05
C HIS A 116 13.40 14.75 -11.35
N ASP A 117 13.23 15.39 -12.51
CA ASP A 117 13.39 14.75 -13.82
C ASP A 117 12.51 13.52 -14.06
N GLY A 118 11.37 13.49 -13.40
CA GLY A 118 10.44 12.36 -13.43
C GLY A 118 10.77 11.25 -12.44
N VAL A 119 11.89 11.31 -11.73
CA VAL A 119 12.28 10.24 -10.80
C VAL A 119 11.34 10.21 -9.59
N LEU A 120 10.74 9.05 -9.34
CA LEU A 120 9.92 8.80 -8.16
C LEU A 120 10.75 8.34 -6.95
N GLY A 121 12.03 8.01 -7.16
CA GLY A 121 12.90 7.42 -6.14
C GLY A 121 12.82 5.89 -6.10
N PRO A 122 13.59 5.25 -5.23
CA PRO A 122 13.53 3.81 -5.02
C PRO A 122 12.35 3.45 -4.12
N PHE A 123 11.55 2.47 -4.54
CA PHE A 123 10.46 1.92 -3.74
C PHE A 123 10.49 0.39 -3.75
N ALA A 124 10.26 -0.21 -2.59
CA ALA A 124 10.17 -1.65 -2.45
C ALA A 124 8.92 -2.22 -3.15
N THR A 125 8.97 -3.49 -3.53
CA THR A 125 7.88 -4.22 -4.21
C THR A 125 6.53 -4.01 -3.53
N CYS A 126 6.48 -4.06 -2.21
CA CYS A 126 5.25 -3.92 -1.42
C CYS A 126 4.57 -2.54 -1.53
N ARG A 127 5.24 -1.55 -2.09
CA ARG A 127 4.69 -0.19 -2.32
C ARG A 127 3.94 -0.08 -3.65
N TRP A 128 3.97 -1.12 -4.48
CA TRP A 128 3.37 -1.15 -5.80
C TRP A 128 2.18 -2.10 -5.87
N SER A 129 1.23 -1.83 -6.74
CA SER A 129 0.18 -2.80 -7.07
C SER A 129 0.78 -3.99 -7.82
N LYS A 130 0.11 -5.15 -7.77
CA LYS A 130 0.53 -6.35 -8.51
C LYS A 130 0.70 -6.08 -10.01
N ASP A 131 -0.21 -5.29 -10.59
CA ASP A 131 -0.16 -4.95 -12.02
C ASP A 131 1.05 -4.07 -12.35
N THR A 132 1.37 -3.11 -11.47
CA THR A 132 2.56 -2.27 -11.63
C THR A 132 3.85 -3.08 -11.48
N ILE A 133 3.90 -4.04 -10.55
CA ILE A 133 5.04 -4.95 -10.40
C ILE A 133 5.23 -5.77 -11.67
N ALA A 134 4.16 -6.39 -12.19
CA ALA A 134 4.21 -7.17 -13.41
C ALA A 134 4.69 -6.33 -14.61
N LEU A 135 4.25 -5.08 -14.69
CA LEU A 135 4.72 -4.13 -15.69
C LEU A 135 6.21 -3.87 -15.53
N LEU A 136 6.66 -3.51 -14.32
CA LEU A 136 8.07 -3.17 -14.06
C LEU A 136 8.99 -4.38 -14.28
N ASP A 137 8.57 -5.59 -13.88
CA ASP A 137 9.31 -6.82 -14.10
C ASP A 137 9.43 -7.20 -15.60
N SER A 138 8.54 -6.71 -16.45
CA SER A 138 8.62 -6.88 -17.91
C SER A 138 9.65 -5.97 -18.58
N LEU A 139 10.20 -4.99 -17.86
CA LEU A 139 11.12 -3.98 -18.40
C LEU A 139 12.57 -4.29 -18.03
N LYS A 140 13.48 -3.88 -18.89
CA LYS A 140 14.91 -3.80 -18.59
C LYS A 140 15.25 -2.40 -18.06
N PRO A 141 16.29 -2.25 -17.23
CA PRO A 141 16.79 -0.93 -16.85
C PRO A 141 17.01 0.00 -18.05
N GLY A 142 16.52 1.22 -17.95
CA GLY A 142 16.48 2.21 -19.02
C GLY A 142 15.26 2.11 -19.97
N GLN A 143 14.50 1.03 -19.91
CA GLN A 143 13.38 0.81 -20.83
C GLN A 143 12.11 1.52 -20.39
N ILE A 144 11.41 2.10 -21.38
CA ILE A 144 10.11 2.75 -21.23
C ILE A 144 9.02 1.74 -21.54
N HIS A 145 7.97 1.68 -20.71
CA HIS A 145 6.80 0.84 -20.99
C HIS A 145 6.10 1.29 -22.27
N GLY A 146 5.75 0.33 -23.13
CA GLY A 146 5.28 0.61 -24.49
C GLY A 146 3.87 1.19 -24.59
N LYS A 147 3.09 1.17 -23.51
CA LYS A 147 1.70 1.64 -23.47
C LYS A 147 1.50 2.60 -22.30
N PRO A 148 0.64 3.62 -22.43
CA PRO A 148 0.27 4.43 -21.28
C PRO A 148 -0.56 3.62 -20.29
N VAL A 149 -0.37 3.88 -19.00
CA VAL A 149 -1.11 3.24 -17.91
C VAL A 149 -2.10 4.22 -17.32
N LYS A 150 -3.36 3.82 -17.23
CA LYS A 150 -4.40 4.66 -16.64
C LYS A 150 -4.15 4.83 -15.14
N ALA A 151 -4.17 6.07 -14.68
CA ALA A 151 -4.08 6.46 -13.27
C ALA A 151 -5.31 7.30 -12.90
N SER A 152 -5.54 7.52 -11.60
CA SER A 152 -6.68 8.32 -11.11
C SER A 152 -6.68 9.75 -11.67
N ALA A 153 -5.51 10.36 -11.86
CA ALA A 153 -5.34 11.75 -12.31
C ALA A 153 -4.96 11.87 -13.81
N GLY A 154 -5.04 10.80 -14.60
CA GLY A 154 -4.69 10.82 -16.00
C GLY A 154 -4.03 9.54 -16.51
N TRP A 155 -2.99 9.69 -17.34
CA TRP A 155 -2.29 8.59 -17.99
C TRP A 155 -0.79 8.68 -17.75
N SER A 156 -0.23 7.58 -17.29
CA SER A 156 1.14 7.49 -16.82
C SER A 156 2.04 6.84 -17.84
N ILE A 157 3.26 7.36 -17.96
CA ILE A 157 4.38 6.76 -18.68
C ILE A 157 5.41 6.33 -17.64
N TYR A 158 5.82 5.06 -17.66
CA TYR A 158 6.82 4.49 -16.77
C TYR A 158 8.10 4.17 -17.51
N ARG A 159 9.25 4.47 -16.89
CA ARG A 159 10.57 3.98 -17.26
C ARG A 159 11.19 3.30 -16.06
N LEU A 160 11.65 2.07 -16.22
CA LEU A 160 12.46 1.41 -15.19
C LEU A 160 13.89 1.93 -15.26
N ASP A 161 14.37 2.59 -14.22
CA ASP A 161 15.74 3.10 -14.18
C ASP A 161 16.70 2.06 -13.57
N ALA A 162 16.29 1.40 -12.49
CA ALA A 162 17.04 0.33 -11.86
C ALA A 162 16.11 -0.63 -11.09
N VAL A 163 16.57 -1.86 -10.92
CA VAL A 163 15.99 -2.84 -10.02
C VAL A 163 17.10 -3.61 -9.31
N LYS A 164 16.95 -3.84 -8.02
CA LYS A 164 17.89 -4.61 -7.20
C LYS A 164 17.16 -5.35 -6.11
N PRO A 165 17.70 -6.45 -5.55
CA PRO A 165 17.14 -7.08 -4.37
C PRO A 165 17.03 -6.06 -3.21
N LEU A 166 16.00 -6.22 -2.40
CA LEU A 166 15.90 -5.50 -1.13
C LEU A 166 16.64 -6.30 -0.06
N GLU A 167 17.75 -5.75 0.40
CA GLU A 167 18.55 -6.37 1.44
C GLU A 167 18.10 -5.87 2.83
N PRO A 168 17.96 -6.77 3.82
CA PRO A 168 17.66 -6.34 5.17
C PRO A 168 18.85 -5.57 5.75
N ILE A 169 18.57 -4.56 6.59
CA ILE A 169 19.61 -3.91 7.38
C ILE A 169 20.21 -4.91 8.38
N SER A 170 21.45 -4.64 8.87
CA SER A 170 22.08 -5.51 9.86
C SER A 170 21.31 -5.51 11.20
N TYR A 171 21.48 -6.57 12.00
CA TYR A 171 20.87 -6.64 13.33
C TYR A 171 21.23 -5.45 14.22
N ALA A 172 22.48 -5.00 14.18
CA ALA A 172 22.92 -3.84 14.95
C ALA A 172 22.18 -2.56 14.56
N GLN A 173 22.03 -2.31 13.25
CA GLN A 173 21.27 -1.17 12.74
C GLN A 173 19.78 -1.30 13.06
N TYR A 174 19.22 -2.50 12.97
CA TYR A 174 17.85 -2.75 13.33
C TYR A 174 17.59 -2.43 14.80
N LYS A 175 18.39 -3.00 15.71
CA LYS A 175 18.31 -2.78 17.15
C LYS A 175 18.43 -1.29 17.51
N GLU A 176 19.44 -0.60 16.96
CA GLU A 176 19.65 0.82 17.17
C GLU A 176 18.41 1.65 16.77
N ARG A 177 17.89 1.42 15.54
CA ARG A 177 16.74 2.15 15.02
C ARG A 177 15.44 1.81 15.75
N LEU A 178 15.26 0.55 16.18
CA LEU A 178 14.12 0.13 16.96
C LEU A 178 14.09 0.86 18.31
N LEU A 179 15.20 0.81 19.05
CA LEU A 179 15.32 1.43 20.37
C LEU A 179 15.24 2.96 20.34
N SER A 180 15.70 3.58 19.26
CA SER A 180 15.57 5.04 19.06
C SER A 180 14.21 5.47 18.51
N GLY A 181 13.31 4.54 18.22
CA GLY A 181 12.02 4.83 17.59
C GLY A 181 12.10 5.35 16.15
N THR A 182 13.26 5.22 15.52
CA THR A 182 13.51 5.71 14.15
C THR A 182 13.35 4.62 13.09
N PHE A 183 13.06 3.38 13.49
CA PHE A 183 12.86 2.28 12.55
C PHE A 183 11.64 2.55 11.67
N ARG A 184 11.85 2.53 10.36
CA ARG A 184 10.80 2.66 9.35
C ARG A 184 11.03 1.57 8.32
N PRO A 185 10.27 0.47 8.37
CA PRO A 185 10.39 -0.61 7.38
C PRO A 185 9.97 -0.11 5.99
N GLU A 186 10.70 -0.55 4.98
CA GLU A 186 10.37 -0.25 3.57
C GLU A 186 9.00 -0.82 3.18
N CYS A 187 8.64 -1.97 3.74
CA CYS A 187 7.36 -2.60 3.57
C CYS A 187 6.55 -2.57 4.87
N PRO A 188 5.20 -2.50 4.80
CA PRO A 188 4.37 -2.70 5.96
C PRO A 188 4.72 -4.04 6.59
N TRP A 189 5.26 -4.00 7.79
CA TRP A 189 5.59 -5.16 8.58
C TRP A 189 4.71 -5.17 9.81
N VAL A 190 4.05 -6.30 10.04
CA VAL A 190 3.26 -6.52 11.24
C VAL A 190 4.13 -7.34 12.18
N PRO A 191 4.55 -6.80 13.32
CA PRO A 191 5.31 -7.57 14.29
C PRO A 191 4.50 -8.76 14.77
N PRO A 192 5.13 -9.94 14.99
CA PRO A 192 4.44 -11.11 15.49
C PRO A 192 3.92 -10.94 16.93
N VAL A 193 4.47 -9.98 17.65
CA VAL A 193 4.06 -9.61 19.01
C VAL A 193 3.73 -8.11 19.03
N GLN A 194 2.53 -7.78 19.48
CA GLN A 194 2.20 -6.39 19.80
C GLN A 194 2.97 -6.01 21.07
N VAL A 195 4.08 -5.33 20.89
CA VAL A 195 4.74 -4.65 22.01
C VAL A 195 4.01 -3.32 22.16
N ASP A 196 3.25 -3.15 23.23
CA ASP A 196 2.68 -1.85 23.59
C ASP A 196 3.84 -0.88 23.89
N VAL A 197 4.29 -0.17 22.84
CA VAL A 197 5.20 0.95 23.02
C VAL A 197 4.33 2.14 23.40
N PRO A 198 4.45 2.70 24.62
CA PRO A 198 3.71 3.90 25.00
C PRO A 198 4.04 5.02 24.01
N GLN A 199 3.03 5.53 23.34
CA GLN A 199 3.20 6.74 22.53
C GLN A 199 3.37 7.92 23.50
N GLN A 200 4.54 8.54 23.48
CA GLN A 200 4.81 9.82 24.11
C GLN A 200 4.27 10.96 23.26
#